data_491c278d5ecf14672fd069e59539bbd5
#
_entry.id   491c278d5ecf14672fd069e59539bbd5
#
_cell.length_a   1.000
_cell.length_b   1.000
_cell.length_c   1.000
_cell.angle_alpha   90.00
_cell.angle_beta   90.00
_cell.angle_gamma   90.00
#
_symmetry.space_group_name_H-M   'P 1'
#
loop_
_entity.id
_entity.type
_entity.pdbx_description
1 polymer ?
#
loop_
_entity_poly.entity_id
_entity_poly.type
_entity_poly.pdbx_seq_one_letter_code
_entity_poly.pdbx_strand_id
1 'polypeptide(L)'
;MPVCALGLMSGTSMDGIDIAALETDGETVVRRGPGGFFAYDDAFRARIAAGLKDARAIGHREERPGDLAALERDITLRHADAVKRFLAKNPALAPEVIGFHGQTVLHRPDRALTVQLGDGALLARETGIATVHDMRANDMVHGGQGAPLVPAYHAALARSLPSGLA
;
A
#
# COMPACT_ATOMS: atom_id res chain seq x y z
N MET A 1 13.68 14.63 11.88
CA MET A 1 14.64 14.47 10.76
C MET A 1 13.94 13.68 9.66
N PRO A 2 14.19 13.94 8.38
CA PRO A 2 13.63 13.14 7.30
C PRO A 2 14.10 11.69 7.39
N VAL A 3 13.21 10.76 7.04
CA VAL A 3 13.47 9.33 6.96
C VAL A 3 13.30 8.85 5.53
N CYS A 4 14.00 7.79 5.15
CA CYS A 4 13.76 7.10 3.89
C CYS A 4 12.56 6.17 4.04
N ALA A 5 11.54 6.38 3.22
CA ALA A 5 10.31 5.59 3.22
C ALA A 5 10.08 4.93 1.87
N LEU A 6 9.50 3.73 1.88
CA LEU A 6 8.95 3.08 0.69
C LEU A 6 7.43 3.10 0.73
N GLY A 7 6.80 3.51 -0.35
CA GLY A 7 5.37 3.32 -0.57
C GLY A 7 5.13 2.11 -1.45
N LEU A 8 4.23 1.22 -1.05
CA LEU A 8 3.83 0.03 -1.80
C LEU A 8 2.35 0.09 -2.12
N MET A 9 2.01 -0.14 -3.37
CA MET A 9 0.62 -0.15 -3.83
C MET A 9 0.37 -1.30 -4.81
N SER A 10 -0.75 -2.00 -4.61
CA SER A 10 -1.37 -2.86 -5.61
C SER A 10 -2.78 -2.32 -5.87
N GLY A 11 -2.99 -1.76 -7.05
CA GLY A 11 -4.21 -1.03 -7.39
C GLY A 11 -5.36 -1.91 -7.86
N THR A 12 -6.50 -1.28 -8.13
CA THR A 12 -7.70 -1.95 -8.68
C THR A 12 -7.51 -2.44 -10.12
N SER A 13 -6.47 -1.98 -10.82
CA SER A 13 -6.03 -2.51 -12.12
C SER A 13 -5.54 -3.95 -12.04
N MET A 14 -5.12 -4.40 -10.85
CA MET A 14 -4.60 -5.75 -10.58
C MET A 14 -3.45 -6.15 -11.51
N ASP A 15 -2.68 -5.19 -11.99
CA ASP A 15 -1.62 -5.40 -12.98
C ASP A 15 -0.24 -5.63 -12.36
N GLY A 16 -0.05 -5.21 -11.10
CA GLY A 16 1.22 -5.39 -10.42
C GLY A 16 1.34 -4.59 -9.13
N ILE A 17 2.58 -4.47 -8.69
CA ILE A 17 2.98 -3.77 -7.50
C ILE A 17 3.81 -2.55 -7.90
N ASP A 18 3.34 -1.37 -7.53
CA ASP A 18 4.13 -0.14 -7.58
C ASP A 18 4.93 0.03 -6.30
N ILE A 19 6.19 0.42 -6.45
CA ILE A 19 7.08 0.80 -5.35
C ILE A 19 7.63 2.19 -5.65
N ALA A 20 7.58 3.07 -4.65
CA ALA A 20 8.22 4.37 -4.73
C ALA A 20 9.00 4.66 -3.45
N ALA A 21 10.23 5.14 -3.60
CA ALA A 21 11.03 5.63 -2.49
C ALA A 21 10.86 7.14 -2.35
N LEU A 22 10.85 7.61 -1.12
CA LEU A 22 10.90 9.05 -0.82
C LEU A 22 11.64 9.31 0.48
N GLU A 23 12.22 10.50 0.60
CA GLU A 23 12.73 11.04 1.86
C GLU A 23 11.74 12.06 2.37
N THR A 24 11.27 11.90 3.62
CA THR A 24 10.22 12.75 4.19
C THR A 24 10.34 12.89 5.70
N ASP A 25 9.87 14.03 6.22
CA ASP A 25 9.65 14.26 7.65
C ASP A 25 8.18 13.97 8.08
N GLY A 26 7.34 13.53 7.12
CA GLY A 26 5.92 13.29 7.33
C GLY A 26 5.04 14.54 7.24
N GLU A 27 5.60 15.73 7.09
CA GLU A 27 4.86 17.01 7.13
C GLU A 27 5.11 17.90 5.92
N THR A 28 6.35 18.29 5.70
CA THR A 28 6.70 19.33 4.72
C THR A 28 7.78 18.91 3.74
N VAL A 29 8.70 18.06 4.16
CA VAL A 29 9.81 17.59 3.33
C VAL A 29 9.37 16.39 2.52
N VAL A 30 9.43 16.53 1.21
CA VAL A 30 9.20 15.44 0.26
C VAL A 30 10.26 15.49 -0.82
N ARG A 31 11.20 14.55 -0.79
CA ARG A 31 12.19 14.35 -1.85
C ARG A 31 11.93 13.01 -2.51
N ARG A 32 11.54 13.04 -3.79
CA ARG A 32 11.24 11.84 -4.56
C ARG A 32 12.51 11.06 -4.88
N GLY A 33 12.49 9.78 -4.56
CA GLY A 33 13.50 8.81 -4.93
C GLY A 33 13.11 8.00 -6.17
N PRO A 34 13.79 6.88 -6.43
CA PRO A 34 13.46 5.97 -7.51
C PRO A 34 12.11 5.29 -7.30
N GLY A 35 11.48 4.87 -8.40
CA GLY A 35 10.28 4.04 -8.43
C GLY A 35 10.51 2.76 -9.21
N GLY A 36 9.61 1.80 -9.04
CA GLY A 36 9.62 0.53 -9.76
C GLY A 36 8.24 -0.08 -9.87
N PHE A 37 8.04 -0.90 -10.90
CA PHE A 37 6.83 -1.67 -11.12
C PHE A 37 7.17 -3.15 -11.28
N PHE A 38 6.38 -4.01 -10.63
CA PHE A 38 6.54 -5.46 -10.62
C PHE A 38 5.22 -6.10 -11.05
N ALA A 39 5.14 -6.49 -12.31
CA ALA A 39 3.91 -7.03 -12.91
C ALA A 39 3.48 -8.35 -12.26
N TYR A 40 2.19 -8.54 -12.10
CA TYR A 40 1.59 -9.84 -11.83
C TYR A 40 1.45 -10.65 -13.12
N ASP A 41 1.63 -11.95 -13.01
CA ASP A 41 1.26 -12.88 -14.09
C ASP A 41 -0.26 -13.01 -14.22
N ASP A 42 -0.72 -13.47 -15.39
CA ASP A 42 -2.16 -13.56 -15.68
C ASP A 42 -2.91 -14.51 -14.74
N ALA A 43 -2.25 -15.58 -14.28
CA ALA A 43 -2.83 -16.53 -13.33
C ALA A 43 -3.10 -15.87 -11.98
N PHE A 44 -2.16 -15.06 -11.50
CA PHE A 44 -2.32 -14.34 -10.24
C PHE A 44 -3.34 -13.21 -10.35
N ARG A 45 -3.38 -12.51 -11.48
CA ARG A 45 -4.42 -11.51 -11.78
C ARG A 45 -5.83 -12.14 -11.75
N ALA A 46 -5.98 -13.29 -12.40
CA ALA A 46 -7.24 -14.04 -12.38
C ALA A 46 -7.64 -14.47 -10.96
N ARG A 47 -6.67 -14.85 -10.13
CA ARG A 47 -6.90 -15.20 -8.72
C ARG A 47 -7.34 -14.01 -7.88
N ILE A 48 -6.74 -12.82 -8.07
CA ILE A 48 -7.19 -11.58 -7.43
C ILE A 48 -8.64 -11.27 -7.86
N ALA A 49 -8.94 -11.37 -9.16
CA ALA A 49 -10.29 -11.13 -9.68
C ALA A 49 -11.34 -12.11 -9.11
N ALA A 50 -10.95 -13.37 -8.86
CA ALA A 50 -11.80 -14.32 -8.14
C ALA A 50 -12.02 -13.91 -6.69
N GLY A 51 -10.96 -13.48 -5.99
CA GLY A 51 -11.01 -12.98 -4.62
C GLY A 51 -11.95 -11.77 -4.44
N LEU A 52 -12.10 -10.92 -5.45
CA LEU A 52 -13.10 -9.83 -5.42
C LEU A 52 -14.55 -10.36 -5.34
N LYS A 53 -14.83 -11.57 -5.86
CA LYS A 53 -16.15 -12.20 -5.73
C LYS A 53 -16.34 -12.73 -4.32
N ASP A 54 -15.33 -13.40 -3.76
CA ASP A 54 -15.36 -13.93 -2.40
C ASP A 54 -15.52 -12.78 -1.37
N ALA A 55 -14.86 -11.65 -1.62
CA ALA A 55 -14.92 -10.47 -0.76
C ALA A 55 -16.34 -9.87 -0.60
N ARG A 56 -17.28 -10.18 -1.51
CA ARG A 56 -18.68 -9.73 -1.39
C ARG A 56 -19.40 -10.34 -0.18
N ALA A 57 -18.92 -11.49 0.31
CA ALA A 57 -19.46 -12.16 1.48
C ALA A 57 -18.93 -11.60 2.81
N ILE A 58 -17.97 -10.69 2.78
CA ILE A 58 -17.39 -10.08 3.98
C ILE A 58 -18.44 -9.21 4.68
N GLY A 59 -18.79 -9.55 5.91
CA GLY A 59 -19.60 -8.77 6.83
C GLY A 59 -18.78 -7.97 7.84
N HIS A 60 -17.62 -8.49 8.23
CA HIS A 60 -16.67 -7.87 9.16
C HIS A 60 -15.27 -7.90 8.58
N ARG A 61 -14.47 -6.87 8.87
CA ARG A 61 -13.17 -6.65 8.22
C ARG A 61 -12.13 -7.77 8.44
N GLU A 62 -12.27 -8.55 9.49
CA GLU A 62 -11.37 -9.67 9.82
C GLU A 62 -11.69 -10.94 9.03
N GLU A 63 -12.86 -11.00 8.40
CA GLU A 63 -13.29 -12.18 7.65
C GLU A 63 -12.49 -12.35 6.36
N ARG A 64 -12.19 -13.61 6.07
CA ARG A 64 -11.48 -14.02 4.86
C ARG A 64 -12.19 -15.22 4.20
N PRO A 65 -13.43 -15.02 3.68
CA PRO A 65 -14.16 -16.10 3.02
C PRO A 65 -13.43 -16.60 1.76
N GLY A 66 -13.70 -17.85 1.39
CA GLY A 66 -13.13 -18.47 0.20
C GLY A 66 -11.62 -18.60 0.27
N ASP A 67 -10.93 -18.14 -0.78
CA ASP A 67 -9.45 -18.18 -0.87
C ASP A 67 -8.77 -16.93 -0.32
N LEU A 68 -9.50 -15.97 0.28
CA LEU A 68 -8.95 -14.68 0.65
C LEU A 68 -7.78 -14.75 1.64
N ALA A 69 -7.78 -15.70 2.58
CA ALA A 69 -6.68 -15.83 3.53
C ALA A 69 -5.37 -16.28 2.83
N ALA A 70 -5.45 -17.24 1.93
CA ALA A 70 -4.29 -17.69 1.16
C ALA A 70 -3.85 -16.62 0.16
N LEU A 71 -4.79 -15.95 -0.48
CA LEU A 71 -4.52 -14.83 -1.39
C LEU A 71 -3.83 -13.67 -0.69
N GLU A 72 -4.27 -13.29 0.52
CA GLU A 72 -3.64 -12.23 1.34
C GLU A 72 -2.18 -12.54 1.65
N ARG A 73 -1.91 -13.80 2.04
CA ARG A 73 -0.54 -14.26 2.26
C ARG A 73 0.31 -14.15 1.00
N ASP A 74 -0.19 -14.60 -0.14
CA ASP A 74 0.56 -14.58 -1.40
C ASP A 74 0.77 -13.17 -1.93
N ILE A 75 -0.21 -12.27 -1.80
CA ILE A 75 -0.05 -10.83 -2.08
C ILE A 75 1.09 -10.28 -1.23
N THR A 76 1.09 -10.56 0.07
CA THR A 76 2.11 -10.05 1.00
C THR A 76 3.51 -10.55 0.63
N LEU A 77 3.66 -11.85 0.33
CA LEU A 77 4.95 -12.41 -0.07
C LEU A 77 5.46 -11.86 -1.40
N ARG A 78 4.57 -11.60 -2.36
CA ARG A 78 4.93 -10.94 -3.63
C ARG A 78 5.39 -9.50 -3.40
N HIS A 79 4.76 -8.76 -2.47
CA HIS A 79 5.24 -7.43 -2.09
C HIS A 79 6.63 -7.51 -1.42
N ALA A 80 6.87 -8.49 -0.54
CA ALA A 80 8.17 -8.70 0.07
C ALA A 80 9.27 -9.00 -0.97
N ASP A 81 8.98 -9.87 -1.95
CA ASP A 81 9.90 -10.14 -3.06
C ASP A 81 10.18 -8.88 -3.90
N ALA A 82 9.14 -8.12 -4.21
CA ALA A 82 9.26 -6.86 -4.96
C ALA A 82 10.16 -5.86 -4.22
N VAL A 83 9.99 -5.70 -2.89
CA VAL A 83 10.88 -4.86 -2.06
C VAL A 83 12.33 -5.33 -2.11
N LYS A 84 12.57 -6.63 -1.90
CA LYS A 84 13.93 -7.20 -1.94
C LYS A 84 14.60 -6.94 -3.31
N ARG A 85 13.87 -7.16 -4.39
CA ARG A 85 14.36 -6.90 -5.77
C ARG A 85 14.56 -5.43 -6.06
N PHE A 86 13.69 -4.56 -5.55
CA PHE A 86 13.82 -3.13 -5.69
C PHE A 86 15.06 -2.60 -4.98
N LEU A 87 15.29 -3.02 -3.73
CA LEU A 87 16.48 -2.64 -2.96
C LEU A 87 17.77 -3.19 -3.55
N ALA A 88 17.75 -4.40 -4.10
CA ALA A 88 18.92 -4.97 -4.81
C ALA A 88 19.32 -4.11 -6.03
N LYS A 89 18.36 -3.46 -6.71
CA LYS A 89 18.63 -2.52 -7.81
C LYS A 89 19.01 -1.12 -7.33
N ASN A 90 18.75 -0.78 -6.08
CA ASN A 90 18.97 0.54 -5.49
C ASN A 90 19.75 0.42 -4.17
N PRO A 91 21.01 -0.06 -4.18
CA PRO A 91 21.75 -0.41 -2.97
C PRO A 91 22.11 0.78 -2.07
N ALA A 92 21.94 2.01 -2.56
CA ALA A 92 22.15 3.22 -1.76
C ALA A 92 20.92 3.58 -0.90
N LEU A 93 19.76 2.93 -1.11
CA LEU A 93 18.59 3.17 -0.29
C LEU A 93 18.67 2.37 1.02
N ALA A 94 18.37 3.06 2.11
CA ALA A 94 18.25 2.47 3.44
C ALA A 94 16.88 2.84 4.05
N PRO A 95 15.77 2.21 3.58
CA PRO A 95 14.45 2.57 4.05
C PRO A 95 14.25 2.15 5.51
N GLU A 96 13.68 3.07 6.30
CA GLU A 96 13.36 2.89 7.71
C GLU A 96 11.89 2.45 7.90
N VAL A 97 11.03 2.77 6.93
CA VAL A 97 9.61 2.47 7.02
C VAL A 97 9.02 2.14 5.64
N ILE A 98 8.06 1.21 5.65
CA ILE A 98 7.22 0.89 4.50
C ILE A 98 5.79 1.36 4.79
N GLY A 99 5.20 2.14 3.87
CA GLY A 99 3.76 2.35 3.79
C GLY A 99 3.13 1.29 2.90
N PHE A 100 2.42 0.34 3.47
CA PHE A 100 1.83 -0.80 2.76
C PHE A 100 0.33 -0.61 2.58
N HIS A 101 -0.09 -0.33 1.34
CA HIS A 101 -1.50 -0.19 1.01
C HIS A 101 -2.23 -1.54 0.95
N GLY A 102 -1.57 -2.60 0.51
CA GLY A 102 -2.20 -3.86 0.18
C GLY A 102 -3.08 -3.79 -1.07
N GLN A 103 -3.89 -4.83 -1.29
CA GLN A 103 -4.86 -4.94 -2.39
C GLN A 103 -6.27 -4.69 -1.89
N THR A 104 -6.92 -3.61 -2.31
CA THR A 104 -8.33 -3.37 -1.96
C THR A 104 -9.23 -4.41 -2.61
N VAL A 105 -10.01 -5.13 -1.80
CA VAL A 105 -11.00 -6.11 -2.25
C VAL A 105 -12.43 -5.71 -1.88
N LEU A 106 -12.60 -4.83 -0.89
CA LEU A 106 -13.89 -4.30 -0.49
C LEU A 106 -13.74 -2.87 0.01
N HIS A 107 -14.68 -1.98 -0.38
CA HIS A 107 -14.74 -0.62 0.14
C HIS A 107 -16.18 -0.14 0.17
N ARG A 108 -16.75 -0.05 1.37
CA ARG A 108 -18.13 0.38 1.64
C ARG A 108 -18.13 1.41 2.77
N PRO A 109 -17.80 2.67 2.49
CA PRO A 109 -17.71 3.72 3.50
C PRO A 109 -19.06 3.99 4.21
N ASP A 110 -20.18 3.79 3.51
CA ASP A 110 -21.53 3.85 4.07
C ASP A 110 -21.79 2.86 5.21
N ARG A 111 -20.98 1.80 5.29
CA ARG A 111 -21.04 0.75 6.31
C ARG A 111 -19.81 0.75 7.23
N ALA A 112 -18.96 1.77 7.14
CA ALA A 112 -17.67 1.83 7.80
C ALA A 112 -16.82 0.56 7.58
N LEU A 113 -16.91 -0.05 6.39
CA LEU A 113 -16.27 -1.31 6.05
C LEU A 113 -15.34 -1.17 4.86
N THR A 114 -14.06 -1.40 5.08
CA THR A 114 -13.04 -1.48 4.03
C THR A 114 -12.09 -2.62 4.32
N VAL A 115 -11.69 -3.36 3.29
CA VAL A 115 -10.74 -4.47 3.40
C VAL A 115 -9.69 -4.35 2.31
N GLN A 116 -8.45 -4.19 2.74
CA GLN A 116 -7.25 -4.33 1.94
C GLN A 116 -6.55 -5.61 2.35
N LEU A 117 -6.37 -6.55 1.42
CA LEU A 117 -5.56 -7.74 1.66
C LEU A 117 -4.09 -7.36 1.79
N GLY A 118 -3.48 -7.77 2.87
CA GLY A 118 -2.08 -7.50 3.17
C GLY A 118 -1.76 -7.65 4.65
N ASP A 119 -0.89 -8.61 4.98
CA ASP A 119 -0.37 -8.83 6.33
C ASP A 119 0.90 -7.98 6.53
N GLY A 120 0.74 -6.81 7.16
CA GLY A 120 1.87 -5.91 7.43
C GLY A 120 2.91 -6.50 8.39
N ALA A 121 2.50 -7.36 9.33
CA ALA A 121 3.43 -8.04 10.23
C ALA A 121 4.28 -9.07 9.49
N LEU A 122 3.69 -9.81 8.55
CA LEU A 122 4.42 -10.71 7.66
C LEU A 122 5.39 -9.92 6.77
N LEU A 123 4.94 -8.81 6.18
CA LEU A 123 5.79 -7.98 5.33
C LEU A 123 7.00 -7.43 6.11
N ALA A 124 6.78 -6.94 7.32
CA ALA A 124 7.87 -6.47 8.19
C ALA A 124 8.87 -7.57 8.53
N ARG A 125 8.41 -8.79 8.83
CA ARG A 125 9.29 -9.95 9.08
C ARG A 125 10.11 -10.33 7.86
N GLU A 126 9.48 -10.34 6.68
CA GLU A 126 10.13 -10.75 5.42
C GLU A 126 11.15 -9.74 4.91
N THR A 127 10.93 -8.45 5.19
CA THR A 127 11.80 -7.37 4.69
C THR A 127 12.79 -6.86 5.75
N GLY A 128 12.53 -7.07 7.03
CA GLY A 128 13.28 -6.47 8.13
C GLY A 128 13.00 -4.98 8.32
N ILE A 129 11.98 -4.41 7.66
CA ILE A 129 11.65 -2.98 7.68
C ILE A 129 10.33 -2.75 8.40
N ALA A 130 10.26 -1.75 9.29
CA ALA A 130 9.02 -1.36 9.94
C ALA A 130 7.91 -1.07 8.92
N THR A 131 6.70 -1.58 9.13
CA THR A 131 5.61 -1.47 8.16
C THR A 131 4.39 -0.82 8.77
N VAL A 132 3.92 0.27 8.16
CA VAL A 132 2.64 0.91 8.43
C VAL A 132 1.64 0.41 7.40
N HIS A 133 0.52 -0.12 7.87
CA HIS A 133 -0.50 -0.71 6.99
C HIS A 133 -1.91 -0.41 7.48
N ASP A 134 -2.91 -0.82 6.70
CA ASP A 134 -4.32 -0.72 7.06
C ASP A 134 -4.83 0.71 7.32
N MET A 135 -4.21 1.67 6.65
CA MET A 135 -4.43 3.11 6.86
C MET A 135 -5.88 3.54 6.57
N ARG A 136 -6.54 2.93 5.57
CA ARG A 136 -7.93 3.24 5.21
C ARG A 136 -8.90 2.87 6.31
N ALA A 137 -8.72 1.69 6.92
CA ALA A 137 -9.57 1.27 8.02
C ALA A 137 -9.39 2.16 9.26
N ASN A 138 -8.15 2.56 9.55
CA ASN A 138 -7.88 3.48 10.64
C ASN A 138 -8.56 4.84 10.44
N ASP A 139 -8.53 5.40 9.22
CA ASP A 139 -9.24 6.64 8.88
C ASP A 139 -10.75 6.50 9.10
N MET A 140 -11.34 5.37 8.68
CA MET A 140 -12.79 5.13 8.84
C MET A 140 -13.20 4.96 10.30
N VAL A 141 -12.38 4.35 11.14
CA VAL A 141 -12.62 4.25 12.60
C VAL A 141 -12.67 5.64 13.24
N HIS A 142 -11.94 6.62 12.70
CA HIS A 142 -11.95 8.01 13.16
C HIS A 142 -12.97 8.90 12.43
N GLY A 143 -13.93 8.32 11.71
CA GLY A 143 -15.01 9.03 11.05
C GLY A 143 -14.73 9.52 9.64
N GLY A 144 -13.57 9.16 9.07
CA GLY A 144 -13.25 9.40 7.66
C GLY A 144 -13.90 8.37 6.74
N GLN A 145 -13.69 8.53 5.44
CA GLN A 145 -14.21 7.64 4.40
C GLN A 145 -13.17 6.65 3.85
N GLY A 146 -11.96 6.62 4.43
CA GLY A 146 -10.87 5.76 3.99
C GLY A 146 -10.20 6.20 2.69
N ALA A 147 -10.70 7.27 2.05
CA ALA A 147 -10.15 7.87 0.83
C ALA A 147 -10.70 9.28 0.62
N PRO A 148 -9.89 10.21 0.03
CA PRO A 148 -8.46 10.05 -0.31
C PRO A 148 -7.55 10.20 0.92
N LEU A 149 -6.38 9.53 0.91
CA LEU A 149 -5.33 9.66 1.94
C LEU A 149 -4.11 10.48 1.48
N VAL A 150 -4.12 10.96 0.23
CA VAL A 150 -3.02 11.70 -0.39
C VAL A 150 -3.02 13.22 -0.22
N PRO A 151 -4.05 13.91 0.33
CA PRO A 151 -4.06 15.38 0.39
C PRO A 151 -2.86 15.97 1.16
N ALA A 152 -2.40 15.32 2.23
CA ALA A 152 -1.23 15.76 2.99
C ALA A 152 0.05 15.76 2.12
N TYR A 153 0.24 14.70 1.33
CA TYR A 153 1.35 14.60 0.38
C TYR A 153 1.26 15.66 -0.72
N HIS A 154 0.06 15.88 -1.30
CA HIS A 154 -0.14 16.92 -2.30
C HIS A 154 0.11 18.31 -1.74
N ALA A 155 -0.32 18.59 -0.51
CA ALA A 155 -0.06 19.86 0.15
C ALA A 155 1.45 20.09 0.38
N ALA A 156 2.19 19.05 0.78
CA ALA A 156 3.63 19.12 0.94
C ALA A 156 4.34 19.40 -0.40
N LEU A 157 3.92 18.77 -1.49
CA LEU A 157 4.43 19.04 -2.84
C LEU A 157 4.10 20.47 -3.28
N ALA A 158 2.88 20.95 -3.05
CA ALA A 158 2.46 22.28 -3.47
C ALA A 158 3.25 23.39 -2.79
N ARG A 159 3.69 23.20 -1.53
CA ARG A 159 4.54 24.16 -0.81
C ARG A 159 5.91 24.37 -1.48
N SER A 160 6.38 23.41 -2.26
CA SER A 160 7.64 23.50 -3.00
C SER A 160 7.53 24.22 -4.34
N LEU A 161 6.31 24.58 -4.79
CA LEU A 161 6.09 25.28 -6.03
C LEU A 161 6.41 26.79 -5.87
N PRO A 162 6.91 27.45 -6.93
CA PRO A 162 7.10 28.90 -6.92
C PRO A 162 5.78 29.62 -6.62
N SER A 163 5.84 30.65 -5.76
CA SER A 163 4.72 31.51 -5.47
C SER A 163 4.18 32.17 -6.74
N GLY A 164 2.94 31.83 -7.14
CA GLY A 164 2.31 32.32 -8.37
C GLY A 164 1.72 31.25 -9.28
N LEU A 165 1.88 29.96 -8.93
CA LEU A 165 1.28 28.81 -9.63
C LEU A 165 0.18 28.11 -8.81
N ALA A 166 -0.27 28.74 -7.73
CA ALA A 166 -1.39 28.25 -6.92
C ALA A 166 -2.67 29.01 -7.22
#